data_df5a70ef6e09e5f8aa08c1e6804c2bc3
#
_entry.id   df5a70ef6e09e5f8aa08c1e6804c2bc3
#
_cell.length_a   1.000
_cell.length_b   1.000
_cell.length_c   1.000
_cell.angle_alpha   90.00
_cell.angle_beta   90.00
_cell.angle_gamma   90.00
#
_symmetry.space_group_name_H-M   'P 1'
#
loop_
_entity.id
_entity.type
_entity.pdbx_description
1 polymer ?
#
loop_
_entity_poly.entity_id
_entity_poly.type
_entity_poly.pdbx_seq_one_letter_code
_entity_poly.pdbx_strand_id
1 'polypeptide(L)'
;MLGRFGRLDIRIAKLILKLSANKHKDLKIKHQDIAMELGSSREVVSRILEQFAYENILVLKRGSIMVQDIDKLKSKIKNEQF
;
A
#
# COMPACT_ATOMS: atom_id res chain seq x y z
N MET A 1 -12.80 -5.59 15.90
CA MET A 1 -12.38 -5.20 15.99
C MET A 1 -11.25 -4.81 15.47
N LEU A 2 -10.40 -5.06 15.70
CA LEU A 2 -9.29 -4.68 15.19
C LEU A 2 -9.16 -4.84 13.79
N GLY A 3 -9.87 -5.54 13.16
CA GLY A 3 -9.69 -5.86 11.78
C GLY A 3 -9.98 -4.77 10.79
N ARG A 4 -10.63 -3.69 11.21
CA ARG A 4 -10.96 -2.69 10.28
C ARG A 4 -9.83 -2.04 9.60
N PHE A 5 -8.87 -1.56 10.34
CA PHE A 5 -7.74 -0.88 9.75
C PHE A 5 -6.78 -1.86 9.13
N GLY A 6 -6.64 -3.02 9.75
CA GLY A 6 -5.79 -4.03 9.18
C GLY A 6 -6.24 -4.44 7.79
N ARG A 7 -7.55 -4.46 7.56
CA ARG A 7 -8.04 -4.81 6.25
C ARG A 7 -7.70 -3.77 5.20
N LEU A 8 -7.69 -2.50 5.59
CA LEU A 8 -7.32 -1.47 4.64
C LEU A 8 -5.85 -1.54 4.31
N ASP A 9 -5.00 -1.85 5.30
CA ASP A 9 -3.58 -2.08 5.05
C ASP A 9 -3.41 -3.16 4.00
N ILE A 10 -4.11 -4.27 4.17
CA ILE A 10 -4.01 -5.41 3.27
C ILE A 10 -4.53 -5.06 1.89
N ARG A 11 -5.62 -4.32 1.83
CA ARG A 11 -6.19 -3.93 0.54
C ARG A 11 -5.26 -3.00 -0.22
N ILE A 12 -4.59 -2.10 0.49
CA ILE A 12 -3.63 -1.21 -0.13
C ILE A 12 -2.44 -2.03 -0.65
N ALA A 13 -1.95 -2.96 0.16
CA ALA A 13 -0.83 -3.80 -0.25
C ALA A 13 -1.19 -4.61 -1.49
N LYS A 14 -2.39 -5.17 -1.52
CA LYS A 14 -2.84 -5.95 -2.68
C LYS A 14 -2.92 -5.10 -3.94
N LEU A 15 -3.46 -3.88 -3.79
CA LEU A 15 -3.59 -3.00 -4.93
C LEU A 15 -2.22 -2.63 -5.49
N ILE A 16 -1.29 -2.27 -4.62
CA ILE A 16 0.04 -1.89 -5.05
C ILE A 16 0.76 -3.06 -5.70
N LEU A 17 0.63 -4.24 -5.11
CA LEU A 17 1.28 -5.42 -5.67
C LEU A 17 0.73 -5.72 -7.07
N LYS A 18 -0.58 -5.58 -7.24
CA LYS A 18 -1.22 -5.80 -8.52
C LYS A 18 -0.75 -4.78 -9.56
N LEU A 19 -0.71 -3.51 -9.18
CA LEU A 19 -0.31 -2.46 -10.10
C LEU A 19 1.15 -2.56 -10.49
N SER A 20 1.99 -3.03 -9.59
CA SER A 20 3.41 -3.17 -9.88
C SER A 20 3.74 -4.47 -10.59
N ALA A 21 2.78 -5.39 -10.68
CA ALA A 21 2.98 -6.70 -11.29
C ALA A 21 4.15 -7.44 -10.63
N ASN A 22 4.24 -7.33 -9.32
CA ASN A 22 5.30 -7.99 -8.54
C ASN A 22 6.71 -7.53 -8.88
N LYS A 23 6.84 -6.29 -9.33
CA LYS A 23 8.15 -5.76 -9.70
C LYS A 23 8.46 -4.49 -8.93
N HIS A 24 9.74 -4.15 -8.87
CA HIS A 24 10.17 -2.89 -8.30
C HIS A 24 9.88 -1.81 -9.32
N LYS A 25 8.66 -1.32 -9.27
CA LYS A 25 8.20 -0.40 -10.29
C LYS A 25 7.77 0.92 -9.67
N ASP A 26 8.01 1.99 -10.40
CA ASP A 26 7.63 3.32 -9.98
C ASP A 26 6.21 3.57 -10.50
N LEU A 27 5.25 3.52 -9.59
CA LEU A 27 3.85 3.67 -9.96
C LEU A 27 3.45 5.14 -9.91
N LYS A 28 3.00 5.66 -11.03
CA LYS A 28 2.56 7.05 -11.06
C LYS A 28 1.12 7.11 -10.60
N ILE A 29 0.97 7.10 -9.28
CA ILE A 29 -0.34 7.10 -8.68
C ILE A 29 -0.28 7.94 -7.42
N LYS A 30 -1.35 8.67 -7.16
CA LYS A 30 -1.43 9.54 -6.00
C LYS A 30 -2.21 8.85 -4.89
N HIS A 31 -1.98 9.31 -3.66
CA HIS A 31 -2.71 8.76 -2.51
C HIS A 31 -4.21 8.93 -2.69
N GLN A 32 -4.63 10.03 -3.31
CA GLN A 32 -6.04 10.27 -3.57
C GLN A 32 -6.61 9.20 -4.51
N ASP A 33 -5.84 8.78 -5.49
CA ASP A 33 -6.28 7.77 -6.44
C ASP A 33 -6.51 6.44 -5.74
N ILE A 34 -5.62 6.09 -4.83
CA ILE A 34 -5.75 4.85 -4.06
C ILE A 34 -6.97 4.94 -3.17
N ALA A 35 -7.17 6.09 -2.53
CA ALA A 35 -8.30 6.29 -1.64
C ALA A 35 -9.61 6.13 -2.40
N MET A 36 -9.69 6.71 -3.59
CA MET A 36 -10.89 6.59 -4.40
C MET A 36 -11.15 5.15 -4.82
N GLU A 37 -10.10 4.45 -5.20
CA GLU A 37 -10.22 3.07 -5.62
C GLU A 37 -10.74 2.19 -4.50
N LEU A 38 -10.30 2.45 -3.27
CA LEU A 38 -10.64 1.61 -2.13
C LEU A 38 -11.79 2.14 -1.30
N GLY A 39 -12.37 3.27 -1.70
CA GLY A 39 -13.48 3.84 -0.95
C GLY A 39 -13.07 4.34 0.42
N SER A 40 -11.91 4.92 0.54
CA SER A 40 -11.41 5.41 1.81
C SER A 40 -10.99 6.87 1.67
N SER A 41 -10.56 7.49 2.76
CA SER A 41 -10.10 8.86 2.70
C SER A 41 -8.61 8.92 2.37
N ARG A 42 -8.21 10.00 1.70
CA ARG A 42 -6.81 10.19 1.38
C ARG A 42 -5.95 10.22 2.64
N GLU A 43 -6.47 10.80 3.71
CA GLU A 43 -5.73 10.94 4.95
C GLU A 43 -5.36 9.58 5.55
N VAL A 44 -6.33 8.67 5.58
CA VAL A 44 -6.09 7.34 6.14
C VAL A 44 -5.12 6.57 5.24
N VAL A 45 -5.33 6.65 3.93
CA VAL A 45 -4.44 5.98 2.97
C VAL A 45 -3.01 6.50 3.13
N SER A 46 -2.85 7.82 3.26
CA SER A 46 -1.53 8.40 3.41
C SER A 46 -0.81 7.88 4.65
N ARG A 47 -1.53 7.72 5.76
CA ARG A 47 -0.92 7.21 6.98
C ARG A 47 -0.41 5.79 6.79
N ILE A 48 -1.20 4.97 6.12
CA ILE A 48 -0.80 3.58 5.88
C ILE A 48 0.40 3.52 4.95
N LEU A 49 0.38 4.32 3.89
CA LEU A 49 1.50 4.35 2.97
C LEU A 49 2.77 4.84 3.64
N GLU A 50 2.64 5.82 4.54
CA GLU A 50 3.80 6.32 5.28
C GLU A 50 4.35 5.24 6.21
N GLN A 51 3.47 4.44 6.79
CA GLN A 51 3.91 3.33 7.62
C GLN A 51 4.68 2.31 6.78
N PHE A 52 4.18 1.99 5.60
CA PHE A 52 4.87 1.08 4.69
C PHE A 52 6.24 1.64 4.30
N ALA A 53 6.31 2.94 4.07
CA ALA A 53 7.58 3.58 3.74
C ALA A 53 8.56 3.51 4.91
N TYR A 54 8.05 3.71 6.12
CA TYR A 54 8.87 3.62 7.31
C TYR A 54 9.46 2.22 7.46
N GLU A 55 8.72 1.20 7.05
CA GLU A 55 9.18 -0.17 7.10
C GLU A 55 10.03 -0.56 5.88
N ASN A 56 10.35 0.42 5.05
CA ASN A 56 11.16 0.19 3.85
C ASN A 56 10.49 -0.71 2.81
N ILE A 57 9.17 -0.74 2.82
CA ILE A 57 8.41 -1.48 1.83
C ILE A 57 8.22 -0.66 0.57
N LEU A 58 7.98 0.63 0.76
CA LEU A 58 7.73 1.55 -0.35
C LEU A 58 8.62 2.77 -0.24
N VAL A 59 8.82 3.44 -1.37
CA VAL A 59 9.43 4.76 -1.40
C VAL A 59 8.36 5.69 -1.93
N LEU A 60 8.00 6.69 -1.13
CA LEU A 60 6.97 7.64 -1.51
C LEU A 60 7.61 8.85 -2.15
N LYS A 61 7.15 9.19 -3.34
CA LYS A 61 7.65 10.35 -4.07
C LYS A 61 6.49 11.23 -4.43
N ARG A 62 6.78 12.44 -4.86
CA ARG A 62 5.74 13.34 -5.29
C ARG A 62 5.08 12.77 -6.55
N GLY A 63 3.83 12.39 -6.44
CA GLY A 63 3.08 11.87 -7.58
C GLY A 63 3.38 10.44 -7.97
N SER A 64 4.21 9.73 -7.20
CA SER A 64 4.48 8.35 -7.51
C SER A 64 4.84 7.55 -6.26
N ILE A 65 4.75 6.24 -6.37
CA ILE A 65 5.07 5.32 -5.30
C ILE A 65 5.88 4.20 -5.90
N MET A 66 7.02 3.89 -5.32
CA MET A 66 7.84 2.80 -5.80
C MET A 66 7.87 1.67 -4.79
N VAL A 67 7.74 0.44 -5.28
CA VAL A 67 7.84 -0.74 -4.42
C VAL A 67 9.32 -1.02 -4.21
N GLN A 68 9.75 -0.93 -2.96
CA GLN A 68 11.15 -1.16 -2.62
C GLN A 68 11.42 -2.60 -2.23
N ASP A 69 10.52 -3.20 -1.48
CA ASP A 69 10.70 -4.57 -1.00
C ASP A 69 9.43 -5.36 -1.26
N ILE A 70 9.45 -6.14 -2.33
CA ILE A 70 8.28 -6.92 -2.73
C ILE A 70 7.95 -8.00 -1.70
N ASP A 71 8.96 -8.62 -1.12
CA ASP A 71 8.73 -9.67 -0.15
C ASP A 71 8.03 -9.15 1.09
N LYS A 72 8.43 -7.98 1.56
CA LYS A 72 7.76 -7.37 2.70
C LYS A 72 6.34 -6.98 2.35
N LEU A 73 6.12 -6.51 1.13
CA LEU A 73 4.78 -6.16 0.69
C LEU A 73 3.89 -7.39 0.68
N LYS A 74 4.40 -8.50 0.18
CA LYS A 74 3.66 -9.76 0.17
C LYS A 74 3.37 -10.24 1.59
N SER A 75 4.29 -9.98 2.52
CA SER A 75 4.08 -10.36 3.91
C SER A 75 2.87 -9.67 4.51
N LYS A 76 2.63 -8.44 4.11
CA LYS A 76 1.46 -7.71 4.61
C LYS A 76 0.17 -8.41 4.20
N ILE A 77 0.16 -8.98 3.00
CA ILE A 77 -1.01 -9.67 2.49
C ILE A 77 -1.19 -11.01 3.18
N LYS A 78 -0.09 -11.71 3.46
CA LYS A 78 -0.16 -13.01 4.11
C LYS A 78 -0.79 -12.92 5.49
N ASN A 79 -0.64 -11.80 6.16
CA ASN A 79 -1.20 -11.63 7.48
C ASN A 79 -2.72 -11.66 7.48
N GLU A 80 -3.30 -11.63 6.30
CA GLU A 80 -4.73 -11.73 6.17
C GLU A 80 -5.25 -13.11 6.52
N GLN A 81 -4.36 -14.07 6.62
CA GLN A 81 -4.72 -15.45 6.86
C GLN A 81 -5.38 -15.71 8.20
N PHE A 82 -5.45 -14.79 9.06
CA PHE A 82 -6.15 -15.01 10.32
C PHE A 82 -7.55 -14.47 10.26
#